data_389fae1d08aeb22761d4a8541793ae6c
#
_entry.id   389fae1d08aeb22761d4a8541793ae6c
#
_cell.length_a   1.000
_cell.length_b   1.000
_cell.length_c   1.000
_cell.angle_alpha   90.00
_cell.angle_beta   90.00
_cell.angle_gamma   90.00
#
_symmetry.space_group_name_H-M   'P 1'
#
loop_
_entity.id
_entity.type
_entity.pdbx_description
1 polymer ?
#
loop_
_entity_poly.entity_id
_entity_poly.type
_entity_poly.pdbx_seq_one_letter_code
_entity_poly.pdbx_strand_id
1 'polypeptide(L)'
;PVSAMIGKTKEDKAVKQDILKKHTLEGVISLNKDTFYRVGTNPCIAIFTAGEPHQADKKAKFINFEDDGFEVKKHLGLVETERAKDKRQYLLDCWRGKVADFPSSFMVETTVEDTDEWLHSFYYYNDEIPTEADFMNSIADYLTFEFNMITHGKGYLFGQKGGDGNA
;
A
#
# COMPACT_ATOMS: atom_id res chain seq x y z
N PRO A 1 -4.37 2.81 -12.55
CA PRO A 1 -3.55 1.84 -11.84
C PRO A 1 -2.51 2.53 -10.97
N VAL A 2 -2.13 1.89 -9.87
CA VAL A 2 -1.08 2.34 -8.94
C VAL A 2 0.24 2.63 -9.67
N SER A 3 0.57 1.87 -10.72
CA SER A 3 1.77 2.07 -11.52
C SER A 3 1.91 3.48 -12.11
N ALA A 4 0.80 4.16 -12.38
CA ALA A 4 0.84 5.54 -12.87
C ALA A 4 1.31 6.55 -11.79
N MET A 5 1.13 6.20 -10.51
CA MET A 5 1.58 7.04 -9.38
C MET A 5 3.04 6.77 -8.99
N ILE A 6 3.54 5.56 -9.29
CA ILE A 6 4.92 5.16 -8.98
C ILE A 6 5.93 5.86 -9.90
N GLY A 7 5.68 5.95 -11.19
CA GLY A 7 6.54 6.40 -12.28
C GLY A 7 7.85 7.08 -11.91
N LYS A 8 8.98 6.38 -12.19
CA LYS A 8 10.35 6.82 -11.83
C LYS A 8 11.20 7.19 -13.04
N THR A 9 10.70 6.94 -14.25
CA THR A 9 11.44 7.29 -15.46
C THR A 9 11.54 8.80 -15.62
N LYS A 10 12.43 9.25 -16.50
CA LYS A 10 12.55 10.68 -16.78
C LYS A 10 11.26 11.26 -17.37
N GLU A 11 10.59 10.47 -18.19
CA GLU A 11 9.32 10.80 -18.81
C GLU A 11 8.19 10.90 -17.76
N ASP A 12 8.12 9.95 -16.85
CA ASP A 12 7.12 9.97 -15.75
C ASP A 12 7.28 11.21 -14.87
N LYS A 13 8.51 11.55 -14.50
CA LYS A 13 8.81 12.75 -13.71
C LYS A 13 8.41 14.01 -14.46
N ALA A 14 8.68 14.09 -15.76
CA ALA A 14 8.27 15.23 -16.57
C ALA A 14 6.75 15.39 -16.62
N VAL A 15 6.02 14.27 -16.72
CA VAL A 15 4.53 14.27 -16.64
C VAL A 15 4.04 14.74 -15.30
N LYS A 16 4.59 14.21 -14.20
CA LYS A 16 4.23 14.65 -12.83
C LYS A 16 4.51 16.13 -12.62
N GLN A 17 5.67 16.60 -13.07
CA GLN A 17 6.03 18.02 -13.00
C GLN A 17 5.06 18.90 -13.80
N ASP A 18 4.66 18.47 -15.00
CA ASP A 18 3.69 19.20 -15.81
C ASP A 18 2.30 19.24 -15.16
N ILE A 19 1.90 18.13 -14.54
CA ILE A 19 0.66 18.06 -13.76
C ILE A 19 0.70 19.04 -12.59
N LEU A 20 1.74 19.03 -11.75
CA LEU A 20 1.86 19.91 -10.59
C LEU A 20 1.97 21.42 -10.98
N LYS A 21 2.53 21.72 -12.14
CA LYS A 21 2.54 23.10 -12.68
C LYS A 21 1.16 23.62 -13.05
N LYS A 22 0.19 22.73 -13.30
CA LYS A 22 -1.13 23.10 -13.83
C LYS A 22 -2.26 22.81 -12.85
N HIS A 23 -2.06 21.87 -11.94
CA HIS A 23 -3.10 21.33 -11.07
C HIS A 23 -2.56 21.08 -9.67
N THR A 24 -3.40 21.23 -8.67
CA THR A 24 -3.07 20.89 -7.28
C THR A 24 -3.44 19.43 -6.99
N LEU A 25 -2.49 18.62 -6.60
CA LEU A 25 -2.77 17.27 -6.07
C LEU A 25 -3.35 17.42 -4.66
N GLU A 26 -4.61 17.01 -4.49
CA GLU A 26 -5.28 16.98 -3.19
C GLU A 26 -5.00 15.68 -2.44
N GLY A 27 -4.83 14.59 -3.15
CA GLY A 27 -4.42 13.32 -2.56
C GLY A 27 -4.59 12.12 -3.46
N VAL A 28 -4.12 10.96 -2.96
CA VAL A 28 -4.22 9.67 -3.62
C VAL A 28 -4.72 8.63 -2.62
N ILE A 29 -5.71 7.84 -3.05
CA ILE A 29 -6.31 6.77 -2.27
C ILE A 29 -5.95 5.45 -2.96
N SER A 30 -5.17 4.60 -2.30
CA SER A 30 -4.92 3.22 -2.74
C SER A 30 -6.14 2.37 -2.40
N LEU A 31 -6.64 1.62 -3.38
CA LEU A 31 -7.83 0.79 -3.21
C LEU A 31 -7.46 -0.69 -3.08
N ASN A 32 -8.44 -1.48 -2.64
CA ASN A 32 -8.33 -2.93 -2.59
C ASN A 32 -7.91 -3.49 -3.97
N LYS A 33 -6.89 -4.35 -3.98
CA LYS A 33 -6.37 -4.99 -5.21
C LYS A 33 -7.42 -5.80 -5.96
N ASP A 34 -8.45 -6.27 -5.26
CA ASP A 34 -9.55 -7.06 -5.80
C ASP A 34 -10.74 -6.19 -6.24
N THR A 35 -10.66 -4.85 -6.15
CA THR A 35 -11.70 -3.91 -6.62
C THR A 35 -12.14 -4.24 -8.07
N PHE A 36 -11.18 -4.56 -8.94
CA PHE A 36 -11.44 -5.10 -10.27
C PHE A 36 -11.17 -6.60 -10.27
N TYR A 37 -12.09 -7.36 -9.69
CA TYR A 37 -11.94 -8.80 -9.50
C TYR A 37 -11.47 -9.52 -10.77
N ARG A 38 -10.41 -10.33 -10.66
CA ARG A 38 -9.74 -11.08 -11.74
C ARG A 38 -8.99 -10.26 -12.79
N VAL A 39 -8.89 -8.95 -12.65
CA VAL A 39 -8.13 -8.12 -13.62
C VAL A 39 -6.65 -8.04 -13.27
N GLY A 40 -6.26 -8.26 -12.00
CA GLY A 40 -4.88 -8.21 -11.54
C GLY A 40 -4.26 -6.81 -11.54
N THR A 41 -5.09 -5.77 -11.54
CA THR A 41 -4.65 -4.38 -11.50
C THR A 41 -4.92 -3.79 -10.13
N ASN A 42 -3.90 -3.27 -9.46
CA ASN A 42 -4.07 -2.51 -8.23
C ASN A 42 -4.54 -1.09 -8.58
N PRO A 43 -5.79 -0.72 -8.22
CA PRO A 43 -6.33 0.59 -8.55
C PRO A 43 -5.99 1.63 -7.48
N CYS A 44 -6.01 2.91 -7.89
CA CYS A 44 -5.99 4.05 -7.00
C CYS A 44 -6.89 5.15 -7.55
N ILE A 45 -7.28 6.10 -6.69
CA ILE A 45 -7.97 7.33 -7.04
C ILE A 45 -7.01 8.47 -6.76
N ALA A 46 -6.63 9.23 -7.77
CA ALA A 46 -5.90 10.48 -7.61
C ALA A 46 -6.87 11.66 -7.79
N ILE A 47 -6.84 12.60 -6.87
CA ILE A 47 -7.77 13.72 -6.78
C ILE A 47 -6.99 15.02 -6.97
N PHE A 48 -7.45 15.83 -7.90
CA PHE A 48 -6.81 17.09 -8.25
C PHE A 48 -7.80 18.26 -8.26
N THR A 49 -7.33 19.44 -7.84
CA THR A 49 -7.97 20.72 -8.17
C THR A 49 -7.41 21.19 -9.50
N ALA A 50 -8.28 21.29 -10.52
CA ALA A 50 -7.89 21.63 -11.87
C ALA A 50 -7.63 23.12 -12.04
N GLY A 51 -6.58 23.47 -12.79
CA GLY A 51 -6.29 24.86 -13.16
C GLY A 51 -5.58 25.67 -12.08
N GLU A 52 -5.23 25.07 -10.94
CA GLU A 52 -4.50 25.70 -9.85
C GLU A 52 -3.15 25.03 -9.67
N PRO A 53 -2.01 25.71 -9.91
CA PRO A 53 -0.68 25.15 -9.68
C PRO A 53 -0.49 24.68 -8.25
N HIS A 54 0.14 23.51 -8.07
CA HIS A 54 0.45 22.98 -6.75
C HIS A 54 1.49 23.86 -6.06
N GLN A 55 1.17 24.33 -4.86
CA GLN A 55 2.10 25.12 -4.05
C GLN A 55 3.06 24.19 -3.28
N ALA A 56 4.33 24.57 -3.14
CA ALA A 56 5.36 23.73 -2.53
C ALA A 56 5.08 23.35 -1.06
N ASP A 57 4.34 24.17 -0.33
CA ASP A 57 3.93 23.96 1.05
C ASP A 57 2.56 23.27 1.20
N LYS A 58 1.85 23.09 0.08
CA LYS A 58 0.56 22.40 0.08
C LYS A 58 0.74 20.93 0.38
N LYS A 59 0.05 20.45 1.42
CA LYS A 59 0.00 19.04 1.76
C LYS A 59 -1.09 18.32 0.98
N ALA A 60 -0.77 17.13 0.50
CA ALA A 60 -1.70 16.19 -0.09
C ALA A 60 -1.96 15.02 0.86
N LYS A 61 -3.12 14.38 0.73
CA LYS A 61 -3.55 13.25 1.56
C LYS A 61 -3.25 11.94 0.85
N PHE A 62 -2.49 11.08 1.48
CA PHE A 62 -2.21 9.74 0.97
C PHE A 62 -2.90 8.72 1.88
N ILE A 63 -3.83 7.96 1.31
CA ILE A 63 -4.71 7.07 2.07
C ILE A 63 -4.53 5.63 1.60
N ASN A 64 -4.33 4.74 2.57
CA ASN A 64 -4.40 3.30 2.37
C ASN A 64 -5.84 2.82 2.66
N PHE A 65 -6.58 2.54 1.59
CA PHE A 65 -7.94 2.00 1.66
C PHE A 65 -8.02 0.60 1.05
N GLU A 66 -6.95 -0.18 1.18
CA GLU A 66 -6.90 -1.57 0.68
C GLU A 66 -7.84 -2.49 1.47
N ASP A 67 -8.00 -2.24 2.79
CA ASP A 67 -9.03 -2.88 3.62
C ASP A 67 -10.31 -2.02 3.59
N ASP A 68 -11.07 -2.15 2.52
CA ASP A 68 -12.32 -1.43 2.28
C ASP A 68 -13.57 -2.13 2.85
N GLY A 69 -13.37 -3.29 3.48
CA GLY A 69 -14.46 -4.10 4.04
C GLY A 69 -15.14 -5.00 3.02
N PHE A 70 -14.56 -5.17 1.82
CA PHE A 70 -14.98 -6.19 0.86
C PHE A 70 -14.08 -7.43 0.97
N GLU A 71 -14.65 -8.59 0.71
CA GLU A 71 -13.94 -9.88 0.76
C GLU A 71 -14.23 -10.70 -0.49
N VAL A 72 -13.21 -11.40 -1.00
CA VAL A 72 -13.39 -12.32 -2.11
C VAL A 72 -13.99 -13.64 -1.61
N LYS A 73 -15.18 -13.98 -2.06
CA LYS A 73 -15.83 -15.26 -1.75
C LYS A 73 -15.83 -16.18 -2.98
N LYS A 74 -15.51 -17.44 -2.74
CA LYS A 74 -15.49 -18.46 -3.79
C LYS A 74 -16.86 -18.51 -4.51
N HIS A 75 -16.81 -18.47 -5.83
CA HIS A 75 -17.96 -18.45 -6.75
C HIS A 75 -18.85 -17.18 -6.74
N LEU A 76 -18.68 -16.26 -5.80
CA LEU A 76 -19.45 -15.02 -5.70
C LEU A 76 -18.64 -13.78 -6.13
N GLY A 77 -17.31 -13.86 -6.10
CA GLY A 77 -16.45 -12.71 -6.36
C GLY A 77 -16.30 -11.81 -5.14
N LEU A 78 -16.16 -10.51 -5.37
CA LEU A 78 -16.01 -9.51 -4.31
C LEU A 78 -17.37 -9.23 -3.68
N VAL A 79 -17.46 -9.40 -2.36
CA VAL A 79 -18.71 -9.30 -1.59
C VAL A 79 -18.54 -8.26 -0.49
N GLU A 80 -19.50 -7.37 -0.35
CA GLU A 80 -19.57 -6.38 0.72
C GLU A 80 -19.82 -7.07 2.07
N THR A 81 -19.01 -6.72 3.08
CA THR A 81 -19.23 -7.12 4.47
C THR A 81 -19.91 -6.01 5.27
N GLU A 82 -20.39 -6.32 6.48
CA GLU A 82 -20.98 -5.33 7.36
C GLU A 82 -20.06 -4.15 7.69
N ARG A 83 -18.73 -4.38 7.64
CA ARG A 83 -17.70 -3.36 7.92
C ARG A 83 -17.54 -2.33 6.79
N ALA A 84 -17.93 -2.65 5.56
CA ALA A 84 -17.64 -1.82 4.39
C ALA A 84 -18.28 -0.42 4.48
N LYS A 85 -19.48 -0.33 5.02
CA LYS A 85 -20.18 0.96 5.22
C LYS A 85 -19.42 1.88 6.18
N ASP A 86 -18.99 1.35 7.32
CA ASP A 86 -18.28 2.12 8.34
C ASP A 86 -16.89 2.53 7.86
N LYS A 87 -16.20 1.67 7.13
CA LYS A 87 -14.91 1.98 6.51
C LYS A 87 -15.02 3.09 5.46
N ARG A 88 -16.03 3.05 4.60
CA ARG A 88 -16.29 4.14 3.65
C ARG A 88 -16.64 5.45 4.36
N GLN A 89 -17.44 5.40 5.43
CA GLN A 89 -17.76 6.59 6.21
C GLN A 89 -16.51 7.17 6.86
N TYR A 90 -15.67 6.33 7.45
CA TYR A 90 -14.40 6.74 8.06
C TYR A 90 -13.46 7.41 7.03
N LEU A 91 -13.30 6.80 5.84
CA LEU A 91 -12.55 7.39 4.74
C LEU A 91 -13.05 8.80 4.40
N LEU A 92 -14.37 8.97 4.26
CA LEU A 92 -14.97 10.26 3.92
C LEU A 92 -14.79 11.30 5.03
N ASP A 93 -14.85 10.89 6.27
CA ASP A 93 -14.69 11.79 7.41
C ASP A 93 -13.23 12.21 7.58
N CYS A 94 -12.27 11.32 7.36
CA CYS A 94 -10.84 11.66 7.28
C CYS A 94 -10.56 12.59 6.09
N TRP A 95 -11.08 12.27 4.92
CA TRP A 95 -10.90 13.12 3.72
C TRP A 95 -11.42 14.55 3.95
N ARG A 96 -12.56 14.69 4.60
CA ARG A 96 -13.20 15.99 4.91
C ARG A 96 -12.61 16.71 6.11
N GLY A 97 -11.59 16.13 6.76
CA GLY A 97 -10.96 16.73 7.94
C GLY A 97 -11.83 16.72 9.20
N LYS A 98 -12.84 15.85 9.28
CA LYS A 98 -13.68 15.69 10.48
C LYS A 98 -13.02 14.84 11.56
N VAL A 99 -12.03 14.04 11.20
CA VAL A 99 -11.22 13.23 12.11
C VAL A 99 -9.87 13.91 12.24
N ALA A 100 -9.53 14.35 13.44
CA ALA A 100 -8.28 15.07 13.70
C ALA A 100 -7.11 14.09 14.01
N ASP A 101 -7.41 12.92 14.57
CA ASP A 101 -6.44 11.90 14.93
C ASP A 101 -6.74 10.62 14.15
N PHE A 102 -5.83 10.28 13.25
CA PHE A 102 -5.90 9.09 12.43
C PHE A 102 -4.56 8.36 12.43
N PRO A 103 -4.53 7.02 12.40
CA PRO A 103 -3.29 6.28 12.35
C PRO A 103 -2.53 6.53 11.05
N SER A 104 -1.22 6.71 11.14
CA SER A 104 -0.34 6.90 9.97
C SER A 104 -0.40 5.72 8.99
N SER A 105 -0.72 4.52 9.48
CA SER A 105 -0.96 3.33 8.66
C SER A 105 -2.19 3.46 7.74
N PHE A 106 -3.11 4.37 8.07
CA PHE A 106 -4.30 4.65 7.25
C PHE A 106 -4.11 5.89 6.36
N MET A 107 -3.64 7.01 6.92
CA MET A 107 -3.48 8.27 6.17
C MET A 107 -2.21 9.01 6.58
N VAL A 108 -1.53 9.58 5.60
CA VAL A 108 -0.41 10.51 5.76
C VAL A 108 -0.73 11.81 5.01
N GLU A 109 -0.49 12.96 5.65
CA GLU A 109 -0.57 14.27 5.02
C GLU A 109 0.83 14.88 4.91
N THR A 110 1.30 15.10 3.68
CA THR A 110 2.64 15.62 3.41
C THR A 110 2.70 16.41 2.11
N THR A 111 3.74 17.22 1.96
CA THR A 111 4.10 17.85 0.69
C THR A 111 4.54 16.81 -0.32
N VAL A 112 4.48 17.14 -1.61
CA VAL A 112 4.82 16.23 -2.71
C VAL A 112 5.84 16.85 -3.64
N GLU A 113 6.67 15.98 -4.22
CA GLU A 113 7.59 16.32 -5.31
C GLU A 113 7.28 15.48 -6.57
N ASP A 114 7.77 15.93 -7.71
CA ASP A 114 7.66 15.20 -8.99
C ASP A 114 8.49 13.90 -9.01
N THR A 115 9.47 13.81 -8.10
CA THR A 115 10.32 12.62 -7.91
C THR A 115 9.71 11.55 -7.03
N ASP A 116 8.67 11.89 -6.27
CA ASP A 116 8.03 10.99 -5.31
C ASP A 116 7.16 9.93 -5.98
N GLU A 117 6.96 8.82 -5.30
CA GLU A 117 5.83 7.93 -5.59
C GLU A 117 4.60 8.49 -4.88
N TRP A 118 3.58 8.87 -5.65
CA TRP A 118 2.38 9.47 -5.07
C TRP A 118 1.44 8.42 -4.51
N LEU A 119 1.92 7.69 -3.50
CA LEU A 119 1.20 6.60 -2.83
C LEU A 119 1.43 6.66 -1.32
N HIS A 120 0.44 6.20 -0.56
CA HIS A 120 0.55 6.09 0.90
C HIS A 120 1.81 5.32 1.33
N SER A 121 2.10 4.19 0.70
CA SER A 121 3.24 3.33 1.02
C SER A 121 4.61 4.01 0.87
N PHE A 122 4.72 5.07 0.08
CA PHE A 122 5.96 5.84 -0.06
C PHE A 122 6.20 6.78 1.12
N TYR A 123 5.14 7.37 1.65
CA TYR A 123 5.22 8.36 2.73
C TYR A 123 4.98 7.75 4.12
N TYR A 124 4.39 6.55 4.18
CA TYR A 124 4.18 5.85 5.43
C TYR A 124 5.49 5.29 5.95
N TYR A 125 5.84 5.69 7.14
CA TYR A 125 6.96 5.14 7.88
C TYR A 125 6.42 4.38 9.09
N ASN A 126 6.67 3.07 9.12
CA ASN A 126 6.35 2.25 10.30
C ASN A 126 7.51 2.36 11.29
N ASP A 127 7.30 3.08 12.37
CA ASP A 127 8.22 3.25 13.48
C ASP A 127 7.92 2.30 14.66
N GLU A 128 6.97 1.38 14.48
CA GLU A 128 6.70 0.32 15.46
C GLU A 128 7.93 -0.60 15.55
N ILE A 129 8.59 -0.56 16.70
CA ILE A 129 9.70 -1.47 16.98
C ILE A 129 9.10 -2.83 17.33
N PRO A 130 9.42 -3.90 16.57
CA PRO A 130 8.93 -5.24 16.88
C PRO A 130 9.30 -5.64 18.30
N THR A 131 8.35 -6.20 19.02
CA THR A 131 8.56 -6.70 20.37
C THR A 131 9.30 -8.05 20.32
N GLU A 132 9.86 -8.49 21.46
CA GLU A 132 10.42 -9.84 21.58
C GLU A 132 9.39 -10.91 21.21
N ALA A 133 8.12 -10.71 21.54
CA ALA A 133 7.04 -11.62 21.17
C ALA A 133 6.83 -11.71 19.66
N ASP A 134 6.94 -10.60 18.93
CA ASP A 134 6.82 -10.57 17.46
C ASP A 134 7.97 -11.35 16.80
N PHE A 135 9.19 -11.21 17.33
CA PHE A 135 10.34 -11.99 16.88
C PHE A 135 10.14 -13.49 17.16
N MET A 136 9.69 -13.85 18.36
CA MET A 136 9.44 -15.23 18.73
C MET A 136 8.34 -15.87 17.87
N ASN A 137 7.27 -15.14 17.58
CA ASN A 137 6.20 -15.58 16.68
C ASN A 137 6.74 -15.81 15.26
N SER A 138 7.52 -14.86 14.74
CA SER A 138 8.14 -14.99 13.41
C SER A 138 9.05 -16.20 13.31
N ILE A 139 9.84 -16.49 14.36
CA ILE A 139 10.70 -17.68 14.42
C ILE A 139 9.84 -18.95 14.47
N ALA A 140 8.79 -18.98 15.29
CA ALA A 140 7.89 -20.12 15.40
C ALA A 140 7.18 -20.43 14.07
N ASP A 141 6.72 -19.40 13.37
CA ASP A 141 6.09 -19.52 12.05
C ASP A 141 7.08 -20.05 11.01
N TYR A 142 8.32 -19.55 11.01
CA TYR A 142 9.37 -20.04 10.13
C TYR A 142 9.71 -21.52 10.40
N LEU A 143 9.90 -21.90 11.65
CA LEU A 143 10.19 -23.28 12.03
C LEU A 143 9.02 -24.22 11.67
N THR A 144 7.80 -23.76 11.85
CA THR A 144 6.60 -24.51 11.45
C THR A 144 6.54 -24.69 9.94
N PHE A 145 6.85 -23.63 9.19
CA PHE A 145 6.93 -23.69 7.73
C PHE A 145 8.02 -24.67 7.28
N GLU A 146 9.24 -24.56 7.83
CA GLU A 146 10.37 -25.45 7.51
C GLU A 146 10.02 -26.91 7.82
N PHE A 147 9.46 -27.19 9.00
CA PHE A 147 9.00 -28.52 9.39
C PHE A 147 7.97 -29.08 8.40
N ASN A 148 6.97 -28.29 8.03
CA ASN A 148 5.95 -28.67 7.06
C ASN A 148 6.58 -28.98 5.68
N MET A 149 7.54 -28.18 5.25
CA MET A 149 8.22 -28.39 3.97
C MET A 149 9.05 -29.68 4.01
N ILE A 150 9.75 -29.98 5.10
CA ILE A 150 10.52 -31.24 5.27
C ILE A 150 9.59 -32.41 5.25
N THR A 151 8.49 -32.40 6.01
CA THR A 151 7.52 -33.52 6.09
C THR A 151 6.83 -33.79 4.76
N HIS A 152 6.71 -32.79 3.89
CA HIS A 152 6.18 -32.92 2.53
C HIS A 152 7.26 -33.19 1.47
N GLY A 153 8.46 -33.64 1.88
CA GLY A 153 9.53 -34.02 0.97
C GLY A 153 10.25 -32.87 0.24
N LYS A 154 10.07 -31.64 0.71
CA LYS A 154 10.69 -30.43 0.13
C LYS A 154 11.86 -29.91 0.96
N GLY A 155 12.38 -30.68 1.92
CA GLY A 155 13.49 -30.29 2.79
C GLY A 155 14.79 -29.95 2.06
N TYR A 156 14.97 -30.43 0.83
CA TYR A 156 16.12 -30.08 -0.01
C TYR A 156 16.24 -28.58 -0.32
N LEU A 157 15.16 -27.82 -0.18
CA LEU A 157 15.16 -26.36 -0.40
C LEU A 157 15.90 -25.60 0.71
N PHE A 158 16.08 -26.23 1.89
CA PHE A 158 16.72 -25.66 3.06
C PHE A 158 18.10 -26.29 3.34
N GLY A 159 18.47 -27.33 2.56
CA GLY A 159 19.78 -27.96 2.67
C GLY A 159 20.89 -26.96 2.32
N GLN A 160 21.83 -26.74 3.22
CA GLN A 160 23.06 -26.03 2.90
C GLN A 160 23.72 -26.76 1.72
N LYS A 161 24.09 -26.04 0.68
CA LYS A 161 25.10 -26.53 -0.26
C LYS A 161 26.34 -26.78 0.57
N GLY A 162 26.60 -28.09 0.86
CA GLY A 162 27.84 -28.50 1.45
C GLY A 162 28.97 -27.93 0.61
N GLY A 163 29.87 -27.22 1.24
CA GLY A 163 31.07 -26.78 0.58
C GLY A 163 31.79 -27.98 0.03
N ASP A 164 31.99 -28.00 -1.28
CA ASP A 164 32.96 -28.92 -1.91
C ASP A 164 34.32 -28.62 -1.32
N GLY A 165 34.68 -29.37 -0.30
CA GLY A 165 36.05 -29.43 0.15
C GLY A 165 36.87 -30.13 -0.92
N ASN A 166 37.65 -29.39 -1.66
CA ASN A 166 38.76 -29.92 -2.44
C ASN A 166 39.71 -30.68 -1.52
N ALA A 167 39.91 -31.92 -1.83
CA ALA A 167 41.13 -32.65 -1.53
C ALA A 167 41.83 -32.95 -2.83
#